data_854d6227ea1281a765ef302968c8dda0
#
_entry.id   854d6227ea1281a765ef302968c8dda0
#
_cell.length_a   1.000
_cell.length_b   1.000
_cell.length_c   1.000
_cell.angle_alpha   90.00
_cell.angle_beta   90.00
_cell.angle_gamma   90.00
#
_symmetry.space_group_name_H-M   'P 1'
#
loop_
_entity.id
_entity.type
_entity.pdbx_description
1 polymer ?
#
loop_
_entity_poly.entity_id
_entity_poly.type
_entity_poly.pdbx_seq_one_letter_code
_entity_poly.pdbx_strand_id
1 'polypeptide(L)'
;ENLGIEYNVIPITEIYTSVVNTLKPVIGGREFDATEENIQTRIRTVLLMALQNKTDYILLNSSNKSENALGLCTLYGDTAGAFSPTGDLYKSEMYDVARYINRTQGNPIPESILTKEPSSELHPGQKDSDILPPYEVVDAILFRMIEEGQHREEIVNAGFDSEVVEKIHGMIMRNEKKRYQFPPVLRLSMCSFGHERLMPLTNKYGD
;
A
#
# COMPACT_ATOMS: atom_id res chain seq x y z
N GLU A 1 3.67 -11.77 -20.16
CA GLU A 1 4.27 -12.82 -21.03
C GLU A 1 5.41 -13.55 -20.31
N ASN A 2 6.36 -12.86 -19.67
CA ASN A 2 7.54 -13.49 -19.05
C ASN A 2 7.23 -14.51 -17.96
N LEU A 3 6.11 -14.33 -17.25
CA LEU A 3 5.68 -15.22 -16.16
C LEU A 3 4.71 -16.32 -16.64
N GLY A 4 4.31 -16.33 -17.92
CA GLY A 4 3.38 -17.31 -18.48
C GLY A 4 1.98 -17.30 -17.84
N ILE A 5 1.60 -16.21 -17.18
CA ILE A 5 0.27 -16.06 -16.57
C ILE A 5 -0.71 -15.41 -17.55
N GLU A 6 -1.98 -15.80 -17.43
CA GLU A 6 -3.07 -15.14 -18.15
C GLU A 6 -3.28 -13.72 -17.61
N TYR A 7 -3.55 -12.77 -18.49
CA TYR A 7 -3.89 -11.41 -18.10
C TYR A 7 -5.02 -10.84 -18.94
N ASN A 8 -5.80 -9.97 -18.35
CA ASN A 8 -6.90 -9.25 -18.98
C ASN A 8 -6.75 -7.75 -18.74
N VAL A 9 -7.05 -6.94 -19.75
CA VAL A 9 -7.06 -5.48 -19.65
C VAL A 9 -8.50 -4.99 -19.68
N ILE A 10 -8.97 -4.44 -18.57
CA ILE A 10 -10.34 -3.93 -18.41
C ILE A 10 -10.28 -2.43 -18.15
N PRO A 11 -10.60 -1.57 -19.15
CA PRO A 11 -10.61 -0.13 -18.97
C PRO A 11 -11.69 0.31 -17.96
N ILE A 12 -11.33 1.23 -17.05
CA ILE A 12 -12.26 1.75 -16.04
C ILE A 12 -12.86 3.11 -16.41
N THR A 13 -12.43 3.74 -17.50
CA THR A 13 -12.73 5.13 -17.87
C THR A 13 -14.23 5.42 -17.93
N GLU A 14 -15.01 4.56 -18.57
CA GLU A 14 -16.47 4.76 -18.69
C GLU A 14 -17.17 4.66 -17.33
N ILE A 15 -16.79 3.66 -16.53
CA ILE A 15 -17.35 3.45 -15.19
C ILE A 15 -16.99 4.63 -14.30
N TYR A 16 -15.74 5.06 -14.32
CA TYR A 16 -15.26 6.21 -13.57
C TYR A 16 -16.05 7.48 -13.94
N THR A 17 -16.16 7.77 -15.23
CA THR A 17 -16.91 8.93 -15.74
C THR A 17 -18.38 8.89 -15.30
N SER A 18 -19.00 7.71 -15.35
CA SER A 18 -20.38 7.51 -14.91
C SER A 18 -20.55 7.81 -13.42
N VAL A 19 -19.64 7.30 -12.56
CA VAL A 19 -19.68 7.54 -11.11
C VAL A 19 -19.50 9.02 -10.81
N VAL A 20 -18.49 9.66 -11.40
CA VAL A 20 -18.21 11.09 -11.18
C VAL A 20 -19.42 11.95 -11.62
N ASN A 21 -20.01 11.68 -12.79
CA ASN A 21 -21.19 12.39 -13.26
C ASN A 21 -22.41 12.19 -12.35
N THR A 22 -22.59 11.00 -11.80
CA THR A 22 -23.66 10.70 -10.85
C THR A 22 -23.51 11.52 -9.55
N LEU A 23 -22.27 11.72 -9.09
CA LEU A 23 -21.97 12.47 -7.87
C LEU A 23 -21.95 13.99 -8.08
N LYS A 24 -21.75 14.46 -9.31
CA LYS A 24 -21.61 15.87 -9.66
C LYS A 24 -22.70 16.80 -9.09
N PRO A 25 -23.99 16.44 -9.03
CA PRO A 25 -25.02 17.29 -8.43
C PRO A 25 -24.83 17.53 -6.94
N VAL A 26 -24.10 16.65 -6.24
CA VAL A 26 -23.91 16.69 -4.78
C VAL A 26 -22.54 17.29 -4.42
N ILE A 27 -21.49 16.95 -5.16
CA ILE A 27 -20.12 17.35 -4.86
C ILE A 27 -19.47 18.23 -5.91
N GLY A 28 -20.17 18.54 -6.98
CA GLY A 28 -19.63 19.35 -8.09
C GLY A 28 -19.17 20.75 -7.66
N GLY A 29 -18.19 21.29 -8.39
CA GLY A 29 -17.59 22.61 -8.12
C GLY A 29 -16.47 22.57 -7.07
N ARG A 30 -16.10 21.41 -6.56
CA ARG A 30 -14.89 21.20 -5.74
C ARG A 30 -13.71 20.80 -6.64
N GLU A 31 -12.51 21.12 -6.20
CA GLU A 31 -11.29 20.72 -6.87
C GLU A 31 -11.08 19.19 -6.76
N PHE A 32 -10.31 18.63 -7.69
CA PHE A 32 -9.89 17.23 -7.68
C PHE A 32 -9.07 16.95 -6.40
N ASP A 33 -9.45 15.88 -5.70
CA ASP A 33 -8.75 15.44 -4.49
C ASP A 33 -8.71 13.90 -4.36
N ALA A 34 -8.41 13.41 -3.18
CA ALA A 34 -8.41 11.99 -2.87
C ALA A 34 -9.77 11.28 -3.13
N THR A 35 -10.87 12.03 -3.33
CA THR A 35 -12.18 11.47 -3.66
C THR A 35 -12.13 10.77 -5.02
N GLU A 36 -11.65 11.47 -6.02
CA GLU A 36 -11.57 10.96 -7.39
C GLU A 36 -10.53 9.85 -7.52
N GLU A 37 -9.41 9.97 -6.81
CA GLU A 37 -8.40 8.91 -6.72
C GLU A 37 -8.98 7.63 -6.11
N ASN A 38 -9.66 7.76 -4.98
CA ASN A 38 -10.27 6.63 -4.28
C ASN A 38 -11.42 5.97 -5.07
N ILE A 39 -12.17 6.74 -5.88
CA ILE A 39 -13.18 6.19 -6.80
C ILE A 39 -12.53 5.23 -7.79
N GLN A 40 -11.40 5.61 -8.40
CA GLN A 40 -10.69 4.74 -9.35
C GLN A 40 -10.29 3.41 -8.72
N THR A 41 -9.72 3.47 -7.52
CA THR A 41 -9.26 2.27 -6.81
C THR A 41 -10.44 1.35 -6.43
N ARG A 42 -11.54 1.93 -5.97
CA ARG A 42 -12.76 1.15 -5.64
C ARG A 42 -13.42 0.54 -6.86
N ILE A 43 -13.44 1.21 -8.00
CA ILE A 43 -13.95 0.64 -9.25
C ILE A 43 -13.13 -0.59 -9.66
N ARG A 44 -11.81 -0.53 -9.57
CA ARG A 44 -10.94 -1.69 -9.84
C ARG A 44 -11.31 -2.87 -8.94
N THR A 45 -11.53 -2.61 -7.66
CA THR A 45 -11.94 -3.65 -6.71
C THR A 45 -13.29 -4.24 -7.03
N VAL A 46 -14.29 -3.44 -7.42
CA VAL A 46 -15.60 -3.96 -7.87
C VAL A 46 -15.44 -4.94 -9.02
N LEU A 47 -14.62 -4.61 -10.02
CA LEU A 47 -14.36 -5.49 -11.17
C LEU A 47 -13.64 -6.77 -10.75
N LEU A 48 -12.61 -6.67 -9.92
CA LEU A 48 -11.86 -7.83 -9.43
C LEU A 48 -12.74 -8.77 -8.60
N MET A 49 -13.55 -8.23 -7.70
CA MET A 49 -14.49 -9.02 -6.90
C MET A 49 -15.59 -9.67 -7.74
N ALA A 50 -16.05 -9.01 -8.81
CA ALA A 50 -16.98 -9.60 -9.76
C ALA A 50 -16.37 -10.78 -10.52
N LEU A 51 -15.09 -10.65 -10.93
CA LEU A 51 -14.35 -11.75 -11.54
C LEU A 51 -14.18 -12.91 -10.56
N GLN A 52 -13.76 -12.65 -9.32
CA GLN A 52 -13.66 -13.66 -8.27
C GLN A 52 -14.99 -14.41 -8.08
N ASN A 53 -16.13 -13.70 -8.08
CA ASN A 53 -17.44 -14.34 -7.93
C ASN A 53 -17.86 -15.21 -9.12
N LYS A 54 -17.27 -15.02 -10.30
CA LYS A 54 -17.57 -15.77 -11.53
C LYS A 54 -16.60 -16.89 -11.82
N THR A 55 -15.48 -16.92 -11.12
CA THR A 55 -14.41 -17.91 -11.29
C THR A 55 -14.13 -18.58 -9.95
N ASP A 56 -13.39 -19.67 -9.95
CA ASP A 56 -12.91 -20.32 -8.73
C ASP A 56 -11.60 -19.67 -8.20
N TYR A 57 -11.28 -18.46 -8.64
CA TYR A 57 -10.09 -17.73 -8.21
C TYR A 57 -10.33 -16.95 -6.92
N ILE A 58 -9.27 -16.71 -6.19
CA ILE A 58 -9.26 -15.81 -5.04
C ILE A 58 -8.51 -14.51 -5.40
N LEU A 59 -8.99 -13.40 -4.91
CA LEU A 59 -8.31 -12.11 -5.06
C LEU A 59 -7.13 -12.05 -4.08
N LEU A 60 -5.91 -11.91 -4.61
CA LEU A 60 -4.73 -11.61 -3.81
C LEU A 60 -4.56 -10.10 -3.66
N ASN A 61 -4.28 -9.68 -2.44
CA ASN A 61 -3.87 -8.31 -2.14
C ASN A 61 -2.37 -8.16 -2.37
N SER A 62 -1.95 -7.13 -3.08
CA SER A 62 -0.54 -6.90 -3.44
C SER A 62 0.15 -5.80 -2.63
N SER A 63 -0.49 -5.29 -1.59
CA SER A 63 0.13 -4.29 -0.69
C SER A 63 1.34 -4.88 0.04
N ASN A 64 2.27 -4.02 0.42
CA ASN A 64 3.43 -4.37 1.24
C ASN A 64 3.34 -3.76 2.64
N LYS A 65 4.26 -4.12 3.54
CA LYS A 65 4.27 -3.68 4.94
C LYS A 65 4.45 -2.18 5.09
N SER A 66 5.27 -1.56 4.25
CA SER A 66 5.51 -0.10 4.27
C SER A 66 4.23 0.66 3.92
N GLU A 67 3.55 0.28 2.85
CA GLU A 67 2.27 0.85 2.44
C GLU A 67 1.19 0.64 3.52
N ASN A 68 1.13 -0.55 4.11
CA ASN A 68 0.21 -0.89 5.20
C ASN A 68 0.48 -0.05 6.45
N ALA A 69 1.75 0.14 6.81
CA ALA A 69 2.14 0.95 7.96
C ALA A 69 1.73 2.41 7.78
N LEU A 70 2.07 2.99 6.64
CA LEU A 70 1.83 4.40 6.33
C LEU A 70 0.37 4.68 5.93
N GLY A 71 -0.40 3.63 5.60
CA GLY A 71 -1.77 3.76 5.13
C GLY A 71 -1.89 4.31 3.71
N LEU A 72 -0.90 4.06 2.87
CA LEU A 72 -0.89 4.39 1.44
C LEU A 72 -1.78 3.40 0.67
N CYS A 73 -3.06 3.45 0.97
CA CYS A 73 -4.07 2.55 0.44
C CYS A 73 -5.46 3.16 0.57
N THR A 74 -6.37 2.66 -0.22
CA THR A 74 -7.78 3.06 -0.23
C THR A 74 -8.65 2.01 0.43
N LEU A 75 -9.37 2.38 1.49
CA LEU A 75 -10.37 1.50 2.12
C LEU A 75 -11.41 1.05 1.10
N TYR A 76 -11.71 -0.27 1.12
CA TYR A 76 -12.62 -0.92 0.18
C TYR A 76 -12.19 -0.81 -1.30
N GLY A 77 -10.94 -0.45 -1.51
CA GLY A 77 -10.25 -0.45 -2.78
C GLY A 77 -9.12 -1.47 -2.76
N ASP A 78 -7.89 -1.03 -2.88
CA ASP A 78 -6.69 -1.86 -2.84
C ASP A 78 -6.40 -2.51 -1.46
N THR A 79 -7.18 -2.20 -0.42
CA THR A 79 -7.20 -2.98 0.82
C THR A 79 -7.99 -4.29 0.69
N ALA A 80 -8.70 -4.54 -0.42
CA ALA A 80 -9.47 -5.76 -0.61
C ALA A 80 -8.60 -6.95 -0.98
N GLY A 81 -9.07 -8.14 -0.64
CA GLY A 81 -8.44 -9.41 -0.98
C GLY A 81 -8.77 -10.50 0.03
N ALA A 82 -8.57 -11.74 -0.37
CA ALA A 82 -8.71 -12.90 0.53
C ALA A 82 -7.42 -13.15 1.34
N PHE A 83 -6.28 -12.74 0.78
CA PHE A 83 -4.96 -12.98 1.36
C PHE A 83 -3.94 -12.00 0.79
N SER A 84 -2.98 -11.57 1.60
CA SER A 84 -1.89 -10.67 1.20
C SER A 84 -0.52 -11.37 1.36
N PRO A 85 0.04 -11.96 0.29
CA PRO A 85 1.30 -12.68 0.36
C PRO A 85 2.51 -11.78 0.67
N THR A 86 2.44 -10.51 0.31
CA THR A 86 3.51 -9.51 0.46
C THR A 86 3.27 -8.53 1.60
N GLY A 87 2.14 -8.66 2.31
CA GLY A 87 1.69 -7.69 3.32
C GLY A 87 2.60 -7.51 4.54
N ASP A 88 3.55 -8.42 4.75
CA ASP A 88 4.54 -8.37 5.85
C ASP A 88 5.99 -8.18 5.36
N LEU A 89 6.19 -7.89 4.07
CA LEU A 89 7.48 -7.48 3.51
C LEU A 89 7.53 -5.96 3.38
N TYR A 90 8.61 -5.35 3.83
CA TYR A 90 8.89 -3.94 3.55
C TYR A 90 9.14 -3.70 2.05
N LYS A 91 8.95 -2.48 1.58
CA LYS A 91 9.11 -2.13 0.16
C LYS A 91 10.52 -2.44 -0.35
N SER A 92 11.54 -2.14 0.43
CA SER A 92 12.94 -2.47 0.14
C SER A 92 13.17 -3.98 0.03
N GLU A 93 12.60 -4.76 0.97
CA GLU A 93 12.68 -6.23 0.95
C GLU A 93 12.00 -6.84 -0.28
N MET A 94 10.89 -6.24 -0.75
CA MET A 94 10.25 -6.68 -2.00
C MET A 94 11.18 -6.55 -3.21
N TYR A 95 11.96 -5.47 -3.28
CA TYR A 95 12.97 -5.33 -4.32
C TYR A 95 14.08 -6.37 -4.19
N ASP A 96 14.49 -6.70 -2.98
CA ASP A 96 15.51 -7.73 -2.75
C ASP A 96 15.00 -9.13 -3.14
N VAL A 97 13.74 -9.45 -2.81
CA VAL A 97 13.09 -10.68 -3.26
C VAL A 97 12.99 -10.73 -4.79
N ALA A 98 12.60 -9.63 -5.43
CA ALA A 98 12.52 -9.55 -6.88
C ALA A 98 13.89 -9.73 -7.56
N ARG A 99 14.95 -9.12 -7.02
CA ARG A 99 16.34 -9.32 -7.48
C ARG A 99 16.80 -10.76 -7.26
N TYR A 100 16.43 -11.38 -6.14
CA TYR A 100 16.71 -12.79 -5.87
C TYR A 100 16.05 -13.70 -6.90
N ILE A 101 14.77 -13.48 -7.20
CA ILE A 101 14.04 -14.23 -8.24
C ILE A 101 14.73 -14.09 -9.59
N ASN A 102 15.10 -12.88 -9.99
CA ASN A 102 15.80 -12.64 -11.24
C ASN A 102 17.11 -13.42 -11.32
N ARG A 103 17.88 -13.40 -10.24
CA ARG A 103 19.18 -14.10 -10.18
C ARG A 103 19.04 -15.63 -10.24
N THR A 104 17.96 -16.19 -9.71
CA THR A 104 17.79 -17.65 -9.54
C THR A 104 16.89 -18.29 -10.58
N GLN A 105 16.03 -17.50 -11.26
CA GLN A 105 14.99 -18.03 -12.14
C GLN A 105 15.04 -17.48 -13.58
N GLY A 106 16.22 -17.04 -14.02
CA GLY A 106 16.39 -16.65 -15.42
C GLY A 106 15.88 -15.25 -15.77
N ASN A 107 15.87 -14.33 -14.80
CA ASN A 107 15.55 -12.92 -15.01
C ASN A 107 14.11 -12.64 -15.56
N PRO A 108 13.05 -13.20 -14.96
CA PRO A 108 11.70 -13.02 -15.46
C PRO A 108 11.13 -11.62 -15.24
N ILE A 109 11.63 -10.85 -14.26
CA ILE A 109 11.15 -9.52 -13.91
C ILE A 109 11.97 -8.47 -14.68
N PRO A 110 11.36 -7.67 -15.57
CA PRO A 110 12.06 -6.63 -16.32
C PRO A 110 12.72 -5.60 -15.41
N GLU A 111 13.93 -5.16 -15.77
CA GLU A 111 14.67 -4.13 -15.02
C GLU A 111 13.87 -2.83 -14.88
N SER A 112 13.07 -2.48 -15.88
CA SER A 112 12.19 -1.32 -15.86
C SER A 112 11.18 -1.34 -14.70
N ILE A 113 10.81 -2.52 -14.19
CA ILE A 113 9.94 -2.65 -12.99
C ILE A 113 10.73 -2.37 -11.72
N LEU A 114 11.98 -2.82 -11.67
CA LEU A 114 12.85 -2.65 -10.49
C LEU A 114 13.39 -1.22 -10.35
N THR A 115 13.48 -0.49 -11.46
CA THR A 115 14.02 0.88 -11.50
C THR A 115 12.94 1.96 -11.60
N LYS A 116 11.68 1.58 -11.87
CA LYS A 116 10.57 2.51 -11.91
C LYS A 116 10.34 3.13 -10.53
N GLU A 117 10.24 4.47 -10.50
CA GLU A 117 9.93 5.19 -9.27
C GLU A 117 8.54 4.79 -8.74
N PRO A 118 8.41 4.48 -7.44
CA PRO A 118 7.13 4.10 -6.84
C PRO A 118 6.08 5.19 -6.97
N SER A 119 4.86 4.78 -7.31
CA SER A 119 3.72 5.68 -7.47
C SER A 119 2.41 4.90 -7.33
N SER A 120 1.40 5.53 -6.76
CA SER A 120 0.01 5.01 -6.75
C SER A 120 -0.67 5.10 -8.12
N GLU A 121 -0.13 5.86 -9.06
CA GLU A 121 -0.63 6.03 -10.44
C GLU A 121 -2.12 6.45 -10.53
N LEU A 122 -2.59 7.27 -9.60
CA LEU A 122 -3.98 7.73 -9.53
C LEU A 122 -4.21 9.08 -10.22
N HIS A 123 -3.14 9.83 -10.44
CA HIS A 123 -3.12 11.04 -11.28
C HIS A 123 -1.80 11.17 -12.05
N PRO A 124 -1.79 11.94 -13.16
CA PRO A 124 -0.58 12.12 -13.96
C PRO A 124 0.59 12.71 -13.16
N GLY A 125 1.76 12.09 -13.29
CA GLY A 125 3.01 12.56 -12.67
C GLY A 125 3.13 12.31 -11.17
N GLN A 126 2.20 11.61 -10.54
CA GLN A 126 2.25 11.25 -9.12
C GLN A 126 3.46 10.38 -8.81
N LYS A 127 4.13 10.68 -7.70
CA LYS A 127 5.27 9.93 -7.19
C LYS A 127 5.18 9.83 -5.67
N ASP A 128 5.60 8.69 -5.12
CA ASP A 128 5.66 8.54 -3.66
C ASP A 128 6.70 9.48 -3.04
N SER A 129 7.76 9.82 -3.80
CA SER A 129 8.78 10.78 -3.41
C SER A 129 8.26 12.22 -3.23
N ASP A 130 7.06 12.55 -3.72
CA ASP A 130 6.43 13.86 -3.47
C ASP A 130 6.04 14.02 -1.98
N ILE A 131 5.83 12.91 -1.29
CA ILE A 131 5.36 12.90 0.10
C ILE A 131 6.25 12.11 1.07
N LEU A 132 7.16 11.28 0.58
CA LEU A 132 8.01 10.42 1.40
C LEU A 132 9.48 10.58 1.02
N PRO A 133 10.42 10.39 1.96
CA PRO A 133 11.81 10.15 1.61
C PRO A 133 11.97 8.79 0.90
N PRO A 134 13.16 8.46 0.38
CA PRO A 134 13.42 7.14 -0.20
C PRO A 134 13.00 6.00 0.73
N TYR A 135 12.45 4.92 0.15
CA TYR A 135 11.92 3.80 0.93
C TYR A 135 12.96 3.13 1.82
N GLU A 136 14.23 3.17 1.46
CA GLU A 136 15.31 2.68 2.33
C GLU A 136 15.35 3.43 3.68
N VAL A 137 15.06 4.73 3.68
CA VAL A 137 14.97 5.54 4.90
C VAL A 137 13.65 5.28 5.62
N VAL A 138 12.55 5.24 4.88
CA VAL A 138 11.21 4.95 5.42
C VAL A 138 11.21 3.61 6.14
N ASP A 139 11.68 2.55 5.46
CA ASP A 139 11.65 1.19 5.97
C ASP A 139 12.59 1.00 7.16
N ALA A 140 13.73 1.69 7.17
CA ALA A 140 14.63 1.68 8.32
C ALA A 140 13.99 2.32 9.58
N ILE A 141 13.21 3.38 9.42
CA ILE A 141 12.45 3.99 10.52
C ILE A 141 11.29 3.08 10.94
N LEU A 142 10.54 2.54 9.98
CA LEU A 142 9.43 1.63 10.26
C LEU A 142 9.89 0.38 11.01
N PHE A 143 10.99 -0.22 10.58
CA PHE A 143 11.57 -1.40 11.23
C PHE A 143 11.91 -1.12 12.71
N ARG A 144 12.57 0.01 12.98
CA ARG A 144 12.90 0.41 14.36
C ARG A 144 11.66 0.63 15.22
N MET A 145 10.62 1.27 14.66
CA MET A 145 9.37 1.52 15.38
C MET A 145 8.56 0.25 15.60
N ILE A 146 8.48 -0.63 14.59
CA ILE A 146 7.53 -1.75 14.56
C ILE A 146 8.17 -3.03 15.10
N GLU A 147 9.37 -3.40 14.60
CA GLU A 147 10.02 -4.65 14.99
C GLU A 147 10.83 -4.51 16.28
N GLU A 148 11.54 -3.38 16.43
CA GLU A 148 12.40 -3.15 17.59
C GLU A 148 11.69 -2.39 18.73
N GLY A 149 10.51 -1.81 18.48
CA GLY A 149 9.73 -1.08 19.48
C GLY A 149 10.43 0.19 19.99
N GLN A 150 11.33 0.77 19.18
CA GLN A 150 12.06 1.99 19.56
C GLN A 150 11.14 3.21 19.59
N HIS A 151 11.36 4.07 20.58
CA HIS A 151 10.72 5.36 20.65
C HIS A 151 11.31 6.36 19.66
N ARG A 152 10.53 7.39 19.30
CA ARG A 152 10.94 8.43 18.34
C ARG A 152 12.29 9.06 18.67
N GLU A 153 12.51 9.38 19.94
CA GLU A 153 13.77 9.98 20.42
C GLU A 153 14.98 9.06 20.16
N GLU A 154 14.84 7.75 20.35
CA GLU A 154 15.90 6.77 20.10
C GLU A 154 16.26 6.72 18.61
N ILE A 155 15.24 6.80 17.73
CA ILE A 155 15.42 6.80 16.28
C ILE A 155 16.10 8.09 15.80
N VAL A 156 15.69 9.24 16.34
CA VAL A 156 16.36 10.53 16.06
C VAL A 156 17.81 10.50 16.54
N ASN A 157 18.08 9.98 17.75
CA ASN A 157 19.44 9.82 18.27
C ASN A 157 20.31 8.84 17.46
N ALA A 158 19.68 7.91 16.72
CA ALA A 158 20.38 7.04 15.78
C ALA A 158 20.72 7.73 14.44
N GLY A 159 20.39 9.02 14.28
CA GLY A 159 20.79 9.87 13.15
C GLY A 159 19.70 10.08 12.08
N PHE A 160 18.46 9.69 12.34
CA PHE A 160 17.35 9.99 11.44
C PHE A 160 16.81 11.40 11.68
N ASP A 161 16.35 12.04 10.62
CA ASP A 161 15.75 13.38 10.67
C ASP A 161 14.48 13.38 11.53
N SER A 162 14.38 14.30 12.48
CA SER A 162 13.28 14.36 13.44
C SER A 162 11.92 14.63 12.78
N GLU A 163 11.87 15.48 11.74
CA GLU A 163 10.62 15.80 11.04
C GLU A 163 10.12 14.59 10.26
N VAL A 164 11.03 13.83 9.69
CA VAL A 164 10.71 12.58 8.97
C VAL A 164 10.20 11.52 9.96
N VAL A 165 10.86 11.36 11.11
CA VAL A 165 10.45 10.41 12.16
C VAL A 165 9.04 10.73 12.67
N GLU A 166 8.78 12.00 13.01
CA GLU A 166 7.45 12.46 13.45
C GLU A 166 6.37 12.28 12.39
N LYS A 167 6.69 12.57 11.13
CA LYS A 167 5.77 12.38 10.01
C LYS A 167 5.37 10.92 9.85
N ILE A 168 6.36 10.01 9.84
CA ILE A 168 6.12 8.56 9.70
C ILE A 168 5.32 8.04 10.88
N HIS A 169 5.69 8.38 12.11
CA HIS A 169 4.93 8.02 13.30
C HIS A 169 3.48 8.48 13.22
N GLY A 170 3.27 9.76 12.87
CA GLY A 170 1.93 10.32 12.70
C GLY A 170 1.11 9.60 11.61
N MET A 171 1.74 9.14 10.53
CA MET A 171 1.07 8.35 9.50
C MET A 171 0.66 6.97 10.04
N ILE A 172 1.54 6.28 10.76
CA ILE A 172 1.24 4.99 11.39
C ILE A 172 0.02 5.11 12.30
N MET A 173 0.01 6.09 13.20
CA MET A 173 -1.05 6.26 14.19
C MET A 173 -2.40 6.63 13.56
N ARG A 174 -2.42 7.57 12.60
CA ARG A 174 -3.67 8.01 11.93
C ARG A 174 -4.30 6.93 11.05
N ASN A 175 -3.52 5.98 10.58
CA ASN A 175 -3.96 4.97 9.62
C ASN A 175 -4.24 3.59 10.23
N GLU A 176 -4.21 3.46 11.56
CA GLU A 176 -4.57 2.21 12.24
C GLU A 176 -5.92 1.67 11.78
N LYS A 177 -6.93 2.55 11.63
CA LYS A 177 -8.27 2.19 11.15
C LYS A 177 -8.28 1.48 9.79
N LYS A 178 -7.30 1.74 8.93
CA LYS A 178 -7.17 1.08 7.63
C LYS A 178 -6.69 -0.35 7.81
N ARG A 179 -5.76 -0.59 8.73
CA ARG A 179 -5.19 -1.91 8.99
C ARG A 179 -6.21 -2.92 9.52
N TYR A 180 -7.27 -2.47 10.19
CA TYR A 180 -8.40 -3.34 10.56
C TYR A 180 -9.21 -3.89 9.37
N GLN A 181 -9.01 -3.33 8.17
CA GLN A 181 -9.70 -3.74 6.94
C GLN A 181 -8.83 -4.55 5.99
N PHE A 182 -7.58 -4.81 6.36
CA PHE A 182 -6.66 -5.60 5.53
C PHE A 182 -7.00 -7.09 5.59
N PRO A 183 -6.78 -7.82 4.48
CA PRO A 183 -6.83 -9.27 4.48
C PRO A 183 -5.70 -9.85 5.33
N PRO A 184 -5.84 -11.14 5.75
CA PRO A 184 -4.76 -11.85 6.41
C PRO A 184 -3.46 -11.78 5.60
N VAL A 185 -2.34 -11.54 6.28
CA VAL A 185 -1.00 -11.50 5.66
C VAL A 185 -0.26 -12.81 5.82
N LEU A 186 0.66 -13.11 4.91
CA LEU A 186 1.67 -14.14 5.14
C LEU A 186 2.67 -13.59 6.16
N ARG A 187 2.65 -14.16 7.35
CA ARG A 187 3.53 -13.73 8.42
C ARG A 187 4.97 -14.15 8.15
N LEU A 188 5.85 -13.18 8.05
CA LEU A 188 7.29 -13.34 7.79
C LEU A 188 8.14 -12.69 8.90
N SER A 189 7.59 -11.71 9.61
CA SER A 189 8.25 -10.99 10.70
C SER A 189 7.67 -11.34 12.07
N MET A 190 8.27 -10.82 13.13
CA MET A 190 7.77 -10.99 14.50
C MET A 190 6.59 -10.07 14.83
N CYS A 191 6.47 -8.94 14.13
CA CYS A 191 5.46 -7.91 14.37
C CYS A 191 4.62 -7.65 13.11
N SER A 192 3.96 -8.68 12.57
CA SER A 192 3.07 -8.53 11.42
C SER A 192 1.80 -7.77 11.81
N PHE A 193 1.25 -7.01 10.87
CA PHE A 193 -0.04 -6.35 11.07
C PHE A 193 -1.19 -7.37 11.08
N GLY A 194 -2.20 -7.08 11.91
CA GLY A 194 -3.42 -7.89 12.01
C GLY A 194 -3.52 -8.70 13.29
N HIS A 195 -2.49 -9.43 13.72
CA HIS A 195 -2.52 -10.26 14.91
C HIS A 195 -1.53 -9.81 15.99
N GLU A 196 -0.30 -9.54 15.60
CA GLU A 196 0.79 -9.23 16.55
C GLU A 196 0.82 -7.76 16.91
N ARG A 197 0.41 -6.87 15.98
CA ARG A 197 0.41 -5.44 16.21
C ARG A 197 -0.96 -4.84 15.89
N LEU A 198 -1.75 -4.58 16.94
CA LEU A 198 -3.02 -3.87 16.89
C LEU A 198 -3.00 -2.72 17.91
N MET A 199 -3.40 -1.54 17.47
CA MET A 199 -3.59 -0.38 18.34
C MET A 199 -5.08 -0.07 18.50
N PRO A 200 -5.55 0.31 19.70
CA PRO A 200 -6.95 0.68 19.89
C PRO A 200 -7.35 1.89 19.04
N LEU A 201 -8.41 1.78 18.26
CA LEU A 201 -8.86 2.84 17.33
C LEU A 201 -9.34 4.11 18.04
N THR A 202 -9.86 3.97 19.26
CA THR A 202 -10.43 5.08 20.04
C THR A 202 -9.44 5.68 21.03
N ASN A 203 -8.19 5.32 20.92
CA ASN A 203 -7.13 5.74 21.81
C ASN A 203 -6.50 7.04 21.31
N LYS A 204 -6.26 7.99 22.22
CA LYS A 204 -5.43 9.18 21.99
C LYS A 204 -4.00 9.02 22.56
N TYR A 205 -3.63 7.82 22.94
CA TYR A 205 -2.32 7.45 23.43
C TYR A 205 -1.39 7.40 22.23
N GLY A 206 -0.71 8.48 21.92
CA GLY A 206 0.13 8.56 20.73
C GLY A 206 1.46 9.27 20.97
N ASP A 207 1.78 9.48 22.25
CA ASP A 207 2.98 10.24 22.65
C ASP A 207 3.96 9.34 23.41
#